data_cb30bebe6974ee4459ed9e84ccab932e
#
_entry.id   cb30bebe6974ee4459ed9e84ccab932e
#
_cell.length_a   1.000
_cell.length_b   1.000
_cell.length_c   1.000
_cell.angle_alpha   90.00
_cell.angle_beta   90.00
_cell.angle_gamma   90.00
#
_symmetry.space_group_name_H-M   'P 1'
#
loop_
_entity.id
_entity.type
_entity.pdbx_description
1 polymer ?
#
loop_
_entity_poly.entity_id
_entity_poly.type
_entity_poly.pdbx_seq_one_letter_code
_entity_poly.pdbx_strand_id
1 'polypeptide(L)'
;AVMGGSSAVGEDGGFAIQEDFAGNILETAVTTGEILSRVDTYTCSANSNSVRWMTAKETDLSEGVFGGVKMFWADEGETVAATKPQFREARLELEKMMGFAYATDELLQDASFMTSLYGKAFTVASRRLLEDAIIHGDGEKKPLGIMNSGALVQVAKAADQGAGTIVTENILGMWQRSHFQNSSKMIWLAHPDTEMQLQKLTFNDEAIWMPEGGLSASPYQRVLGRPVIYDDNMAALGAKGDIALVDLSQYLLLKKGSAKQD
;
A
#
# COMPACT_ATOMS: atom_id res chain seq x y z
N ALA A 1 69.66 6.77 -4.29
CA ALA A 1 68.39 6.72 -3.56
C ALA A 1 67.32 7.23 -4.51
N VAL A 2 66.43 6.39 -4.94
CA VAL A 2 65.27 6.77 -5.73
C VAL A 2 64.26 7.35 -4.74
N MET A 3 64.04 8.68 -4.78
CA MET A 3 62.95 9.32 -4.06
C MET A 3 61.65 9.02 -4.83
N GLY A 4 60.93 7.99 -4.40
CA GLY A 4 59.57 7.73 -4.89
C GLY A 4 58.59 8.54 -4.05
N GLY A 5 57.79 9.40 -4.67
CA GLY A 5 56.69 10.11 -4.01
C GLY A 5 55.72 9.13 -3.37
N SER A 6 55.18 9.47 -2.19
CA SER A 6 54.23 8.68 -1.45
C SER A 6 52.83 9.29 -1.60
N SER A 7 51.83 8.47 -1.96
CA SER A 7 50.44 8.91 -2.03
C SER A 7 49.79 9.17 -0.66
N ALA A 8 50.49 8.77 0.44
CA ALA A 8 49.98 8.94 1.79
C ALA A 8 50.41 10.26 2.45
N VAL A 9 51.35 10.99 1.86
CA VAL A 9 51.90 12.25 2.40
C VAL A 9 51.69 13.36 1.37
N GLY A 10 50.95 14.41 1.73
CA GLY A 10 50.61 15.50 0.81
C GLY A 10 51.85 16.21 0.22
N GLU A 11 52.91 16.38 1.00
CA GLU A 11 54.17 17.01 0.56
C GLU A 11 54.94 16.17 -0.48
N ASP A 12 54.73 14.85 -0.53
CA ASP A 12 55.36 13.94 -1.49
C ASP A 12 54.53 13.70 -2.78
N GLY A 13 53.55 14.56 -3.05
CA GLY A 13 52.71 14.50 -4.25
C GLY A 13 51.32 13.89 -4.03
N GLY A 14 50.93 13.61 -2.76
CA GLY A 14 49.59 13.08 -2.42
C GLY A 14 48.46 14.00 -2.85
N PHE A 15 48.71 15.32 -2.94
CA PHE A 15 47.70 16.28 -3.47
C PHE A 15 47.48 16.19 -4.99
N ALA A 16 48.34 15.46 -5.72
CA ALA A 16 48.21 15.32 -7.16
C ALA A 16 47.33 14.10 -7.56
N ILE A 17 46.90 13.31 -6.59
CA ILE A 17 46.00 12.19 -6.83
C ILE A 17 44.57 12.76 -6.85
N GLN A 18 43.98 12.82 -8.03
CA GLN A 18 42.61 13.19 -8.20
C GLN A 18 41.73 12.03 -7.64
N GLU A 19 40.92 12.32 -6.61
CA GLU A 19 39.96 11.35 -6.15
C GLU A 19 38.89 11.14 -7.23
N ASP A 20 38.75 9.91 -7.69
CA ASP A 20 37.69 9.55 -8.63
C ASP A 20 36.34 9.60 -7.88
N PHE A 21 35.49 10.52 -8.29
CA PHE A 21 34.13 10.59 -7.75
C PHE A 21 33.34 9.43 -8.31
N ALA A 22 33.00 8.46 -7.46
CA ALA A 22 32.08 7.40 -7.85
C ALA A 22 30.73 8.04 -8.22
N GLY A 23 30.43 8.10 -9.50
CA GLY A 23 29.18 8.68 -10.01
C GLY A 23 27.90 7.93 -9.61
N ASN A 24 28.03 6.91 -8.72
CA ASN A 24 26.92 6.16 -8.18
C ASN A 24 26.75 6.49 -6.69
N ILE A 25 25.64 7.14 -6.36
CA ILE A 25 25.24 7.29 -4.97
C ILE A 25 24.67 5.95 -4.48
N LEU A 26 25.15 5.49 -3.32
CA LEU A 26 24.57 4.34 -2.66
C LEU A 26 23.13 4.70 -2.25
N GLU A 27 22.16 4.22 -3.01
CA GLU A 27 20.75 4.39 -2.69
C GLU A 27 20.39 3.43 -1.57
N THR A 28 19.83 3.94 -0.47
CA THR A 28 19.21 3.09 0.54
C THR A 28 17.98 2.42 -0.07
N ALA A 29 17.89 1.11 0.01
CA ALA A 29 16.71 0.39 -0.44
C ALA A 29 15.50 0.87 0.38
N VAL A 30 14.52 1.47 -0.30
CA VAL A 30 13.24 1.86 0.28
C VAL A 30 12.19 0.90 -0.24
N THR A 31 11.49 0.23 0.66
CA THR A 31 10.38 -0.67 0.31
C THR A 31 9.23 0.18 -0.22
N THR A 32 9.04 0.20 -1.53
CA THR A 32 7.99 0.98 -2.19
C THR A 32 7.43 0.23 -3.40
N GLY A 33 6.16 0.43 -3.67
CA GLY A 33 5.58 0.12 -4.97
C GLY A 33 4.72 -1.12 -5.08
N GLU A 34 4.65 -1.98 -4.07
CA GLU A 34 3.79 -3.17 -4.14
C GLU A 34 2.31 -2.85 -3.91
N ILE A 35 2.00 -1.93 -3.01
CA ILE A 35 0.63 -1.51 -2.70
C ILE A 35 0.03 -0.79 -3.89
N LEU A 36 0.74 0.20 -4.43
CA LEU A 36 0.26 1.03 -5.54
C LEU A 36 -0.01 0.23 -6.82
N SER A 37 0.73 -0.86 -7.06
CA SER A 37 0.54 -1.74 -8.23
C SER A 37 -0.74 -2.57 -8.17
N ARG A 38 -1.33 -2.74 -6.99
CA ARG A 38 -2.52 -3.57 -6.74
C ARG A 38 -3.82 -2.77 -6.63
N VAL A 39 -3.69 -1.44 -6.50
CA VAL A 39 -4.81 -0.50 -6.41
C VAL A 39 -5.42 -0.29 -7.80
N ASP A 40 -6.75 -0.26 -7.89
CA ASP A 40 -7.43 0.12 -9.12
C ASP A 40 -7.29 1.62 -9.37
N THR A 41 -6.87 2.01 -10.59
CA THR A 41 -6.58 3.38 -10.93
C THR A 41 -7.43 3.88 -12.07
N TYR A 42 -8.12 5.00 -11.86
CA TYR A 42 -8.87 5.68 -12.89
C TYR A 42 -8.17 6.98 -13.29
N THR A 43 -7.95 7.18 -14.60
CA THR A 43 -7.32 8.40 -15.11
C THR A 43 -8.41 9.35 -15.61
N CYS A 44 -8.51 10.54 -15.00
CA CYS A 44 -9.44 11.57 -15.45
C CYS A 44 -8.86 12.37 -16.63
N SER A 45 -9.75 13.06 -17.36
CA SER A 45 -9.33 13.92 -18.47
C SER A 45 -8.53 15.13 -17.98
N ALA A 46 -7.67 15.70 -18.83
CA ALA A 46 -6.78 16.81 -18.49
C ALA A 46 -7.50 18.05 -17.95
N ASN A 47 -8.76 18.27 -18.35
CA ASN A 47 -9.56 19.43 -17.98
C ASN A 47 -10.50 19.18 -16.79
N SER A 48 -10.52 17.97 -16.22
CA SER A 48 -11.37 17.61 -15.09
C SER A 48 -10.53 17.46 -13.81
N ASN A 49 -11.06 17.92 -12.68
CA ASN A 49 -10.46 17.75 -11.36
C ASN A 49 -11.28 16.81 -10.46
N SER A 50 -12.41 16.31 -10.95
CA SER A 50 -13.25 15.38 -10.20
C SER A 50 -13.97 14.43 -11.15
N VAL A 51 -14.30 13.25 -10.64
CA VAL A 51 -15.11 12.25 -11.36
C VAL A 51 -16.27 11.83 -10.47
N ARG A 52 -17.44 11.65 -11.08
CA ARG A 52 -18.67 11.23 -10.40
C ARG A 52 -19.15 9.92 -11.00
N TRP A 53 -19.56 9.00 -10.14
CA TRP A 53 -20.20 7.76 -10.52
C TRP A 53 -21.54 7.64 -9.86
N MET A 54 -22.49 7.08 -10.58
CA MET A 54 -23.72 6.59 -9.99
C MET A 54 -23.53 5.16 -9.55
N THR A 55 -23.69 4.90 -8.26
CA THR A 55 -23.64 3.57 -7.67
C THR A 55 -25.00 3.18 -7.13
N ALA A 56 -25.36 1.89 -7.20
CA ALA A 56 -26.55 1.40 -6.52
C ALA A 56 -26.39 1.61 -5.01
N LYS A 57 -27.47 2.07 -4.36
CA LYS A 57 -27.49 2.22 -2.90
C LYS A 57 -27.76 0.85 -2.28
N GLU A 58 -26.71 0.11 -1.98
CA GLU A 58 -26.82 -1.13 -1.23
C GLU A 58 -26.51 -0.86 0.24
N THR A 59 -27.52 -0.96 1.07
CA THR A 59 -27.40 -0.80 2.52
C THR A 59 -27.59 -2.14 3.22
N ASP A 60 -28.47 -3.00 2.68
CA ASP A 60 -28.79 -4.31 3.21
C ASP A 60 -29.27 -5.22 2.07
N LEU A 61 -28.68 -6.39 1.93
CA LEU A 61 -29.07 -7.38 0.94
C LEU A 61 -30.43 -8.01 1.22
N SER A 62 -30.96 -7.91 2.43
CA SER A 62 -32.32 -8.38 2.77
C SER A 62 -33.40 -7.55 2.08
N GLU A 63 -33.10 -6.27 1.79
CA GLU A 63 -34.01 -5.34 1.09
C GLU A 63 -33.99 -5.51 -0.44
N GLY A 64 -33.18 -6.41 -0.99
CA GLY A 64 -33.00 -6.65 -2.41
C GLY A 64 -31.58 -6.33 -2.90
N VAL A 65 -31.30 -6.57 -4.17
CA VAL A 65 -30.02 -6.30 -4.81
C VAL A 65 -30.11 -5.09 -5.74
N PHE A 66 -28.99 -4.49 -6.12
CA PHE A 66 -28.95 -3.33 -7.04
C PHE A 66 -29.82 -2.15 -6.58
N GLY A 67 -29.71 -1.79 -5.31
CA GLY A 67 -30.44 -0.64 -4.76
C GLY A 67 -31.90 -0.94 -4.44
N GLY A 68 -32.27 -2.20 -4.20
CA GLY A 68 -33.61 -2.59 -3.77
C GLY A 68 -34.48 -3.26 -4.84
N VAL A 69 -33.86 -3.82 -5.87
CA VAL A 69 -34.59 -4.68 -6.84
C VAL A 69 -34.90 -6.03 -6.19
N LYS A 70 -36.16 -6.39 -6.12
CA LYS A 70 -36.64 -7.67 -5.58
C LYS A 70 -37.26 -8.50 -6.70
N MET A 71 -37.02 -9.79 -6.69
CA MET A 71 -37.67 -10.77 -7.54
C MET A 71 -38.62 -11.61 -6.68
N PHE A 72 -39.79 -11.91 -7.22
CA PHE A 72 -40.80 -12.67 -6.53
C PHE A 72 -41.18 -13.91 -7.35
N TRP A 73 -41.46 -14.99 -6.66
CA TRP A 73 -42.16 -16.12 -7.23
C TRP A 73 -43.65 -15.83 -7.14
N ALA A 74 -44.36 -15.83 -8.24
CA ALA A 74 -45.79 -15.52 -8.28
C ALA A 74 -46.54 -16.58 -9.09
N ASP A 75 -47.76 -16.95 -8.64
CA ASP A 75 -48.64 -17.80 -9.38
C ASP A 75 -49.42 -17.00 -10.43
N GLU A 76 -50.09 -17.72 -11.33
CA GLU A 76 -50.88 -17.10 -12.41
C GLU A 76 -52.00 -16.23 -11.82
N GLY A 77 -51.98 -14.93 -12.12
CA GLY A 77 -52.95 -13.94 -11.63
C GLY A 77 -52.56 -13.22 -10.32
N GLU A 78 -51.39 -13.50 -9.74
CA GLU A 78 -50.91 -12.83 -8.53
C GLU A 78 -50.32 -11.46 -8.84
N THR A 79 -50.62 -10.47 -7.98
CA THR A 79 -50.12 -9.10 -8.14
C THR A 79 -48.78 -8.96 -7.47
N VAL A 80 -47.72 -8.73 -8.24
CA VAL A 80 -46.35 -8.50 -7.74
C VAL A 80 -46.09 -7.02 -7.49
N ALA A 81 -45.48 -6.69 -6.34
CA ALA A 81 -45.15 -5.32 -6.00
C ALA A 81 -44.02 -4.79 -6.89
N ALA A 82 -44.19 -3.59 -7.47
CA ALA A 82 -43.16 -2.94 -8.24
C ALA A 82 -42.03 -2.48 -7.33
N THR A 83 -40.76 -2.75 -7.71
CA THR A 83 -39.56 -2.30 -7.02
C THR A 83 -38.93 -1.11 -7.73
N LYS A 84 -38.45 -0.15 -6.96
CA LYS A 84 -37.79 1.05 -7.50
C LYS A 84 -36.32 1.09 -7.05
N PRO A 85 -35.36 0.89 -7.98
CA PRO A 85 -33.94 0.99 -7.66
C PRO A 85 -33.58 2.38 -7.14
N GLN A 86 -32.74 2.45 -6.09
CA GLN A 86 -32.18 3.67 -5.56
C GLN A 86 -30.71 3.76 -5.92
N PHE A 87 -30.28 4.97 -6.33
CA PHE A 87 -28.90 5.24 -6.70
C PHE A 87 -28.30 6.29 -5.76
N ARG A 88 -27.00 6.21 -5.60
CA ARG A 88 -26.16 7.15 -4.84
C ARG A 88 -25.09 7.70 -5.77
N GLU A 89 -24.84 8.99 -5.70
CA GLU A 89 -23.68 9.59 -6.35
C GLU A 89 -22.44 9.40 -5.46
N ALA A 90 -21.38 8.83 -6.04
CA ALA A 90 -20.05 8.81 -5.46
C ALA A 90 -19.17 9.80 -6.25
N ARG A 91 -18.46 10.67 -5.55
CA ARG A 91 -17.58 11.69 -6.15
C ARG A 91 -16.17 11.51 -5.59
N LEU A 92 -15.17 11.49 -6.49
CA LEU A 92 -13.77 11.59 -6.16
C LEU A 92 -13.20 12.90 -6.70
N GLU A 93 -12.39 13.58 -5.91
CA GLU A 93 -11.69 14.81 -6.25
C GLU A 93 -10.19 14.56 -6.30
N LEU A 94 -9.50 15.30 -7.17
CA LEU A 94 -8.05 15.26 -7.28
C LEU A 94 -7.44 16.19 -6.23
N GLU A 95 -6.52 15.65 -5.46
CA GLU A 95 -5.69 16.42 -4.53
C GLU A 95 -4.30 16.65 -5.12
N LYS A 96 -3.66 17.76 -4.76
CA LYS A 96 -2.38 18.18 -5.31
C LYS A 96 -1.24 17.81 -4.37
N MET A 97 -0.30 17.02 -4.88
CA MET A 97 0.97 16.72 -4.22
C MET A 97 2.09 17.58 -4.82
N MET A 98 2.93 18.15 -3.98
CA MET A 98 4.07 18.99 -4.39
C MET A 98 5.30 18.66 -3.56
N GLY A 99 6.46 18.68 -4.21
CA GLY A 99 7.77 18.56 -3.57
C GLY A 99 8.71 19.68 -4.05
N PHE A 100 9.56 20.18 -3.17
CA PHE A 100 10.57 21.19 -3.48
C PHE A 100 11.92 20.73 -2.96
N ALA A 101 12.97 20.99 -3.74
CA ALA A 101 14.35 20.83 -3.31
C ALA A 101 15.13 22.08 -3.67
N TYR A 102 16.09 22.46 -2.81
CA TYR A 102 17.01 23.54 -3.07
C TYR A 102 18.34 22.93 -3.50
N ALA A 103 18.95 23.50 -4.53
CA ALA A 103 20.30 23.18 -4.97
C ALA A 103 21.10 24.49 -5.05
N THR A 104 22.41 24.44 -4.73
CA THR A 104 23.30 25.56 -4.93
C THR A 104 23.74 25.65 -6.39
N ASP A 105 24.10 26.84 -6.85
CA ASP A 105 24.56 27.07 -8.23
C ASP A 105 25.79 26.23 -8.61
N GLU A 106 26.65 25.93 -7.65
CA GLU A 106 27.81 25.05 -7.84
C GLU A 106 27.41 23.61 -8.11
N LEU A 107 26.39 23.11 -7.42
CA LEU A 107 25.79 21.77 -7.65
C LEU A 107 25.07 21.68 -9.01
N LEU A 108 24.55 22.80 -9.50
CA LEU A 108 23.86 22.85 -10.80
C LEU A 108 24.86 22.84 -11.98
N GLN A 109 26.17 23.13 -11.76
CA GLN A 109 27.21 23.02 -12.79
C GLN A 109 27.48 21.55 -13.18
N ASP A 110 27.28 20.60 -12.27
CA ASP A 110 27.27 19.14 -12.55
C ASP A 110 25.83 18.65 -12.94
N ALA A 111 25.15 19.47 -13.69
CA ALA A 111 23.69 19.47 -13.85
C ALA A 111 23.05 18.15 -14.31
N SER A 112 23.71 17.37 -15.17
CA SER A 112 23.06 16.17 -15.73
C SER A 112 22.89 15.05 -14.70
N PHE A 113 23.88 14.84 -13.84
CA PHE A 113 23.82 13.84 -12.77
C PHE A 113 22.82 14.25 -11.69
N MET A 114 22.86 15.51 -11.25
CA MET A 114 21.97 16.02 -10.20
C MET A 114 20.50 16.01 -10.61
N THR A 115 20.21 16.36 -11.85
CA THR A 115 18.81 16.31 -12.37
C THR A 115 18.26 14.88 -12.34
N SER A 116 19.06 13.89 -12.73
CA SER A 116 18.63 12.48 -12.68
C SER A 116 18.43 11.98 -11.25
N LEU A 117 19.32 12.39 -10.33
CA LEU A 117 19.24 12.05 -8.91
C LEU A 117 17.98 12.62 -8.26
N TYR A 118 17.72 13.93 -8.44
CA TYR A 118 16.52 14.55 -7.91
C TYR A 118 15.24 13.95 -8.51
N GLY A 119 15.24 13.66 -9.81
CA GLY A 119 14.13 12.98 -10.46
C GLY A 119 13.78 11.62 -9.81
N LYS A 120 14.81 10.81 -9.53
CA LYS A 120 14.63 9.53 -8.82
C LYS A 120 14.16 9.75 -7.37
N ALA A 121 14.80 10.66 -6.64
CA ALA A 121 14.46 10.95 -5.25
C ALA A 121 13.01 11.43 -5.10
N PHE A 122 12.53 12.33 -5.96
CA PHE A 122 11.14 12.76 -5.97
C PHE A 122 10.18 11.64 -6.34
N THR A 123 10.56 10.76 -7.27
CA THR A 123 9.73 9.61 -7.64
C THR A 123 9.56 8.65 -6.47
N VAL A 124 10.63 8.32 -5.75
CA VAL A 124 10.58 7.45 -4.57
C VAL A 124 9.79 8.11 -3.45
N ALA A 125 10.07 9.38 -3.15
CA ALA A 125 9.38 10.13 -2.09
C ALA A 125 7.88 10.27 -2.36
N SER A 126 7.50 10.58 -3.60
CA SER A 126 6.08 10.71 -3.98
C SER A 126 5.34 9.37 -3.89
N ARG A 127 6.00 8.29 -4.29
CA ARG A 127 5.44 6.94 -4.20
C ARG A 127 5.22 6.54 -2.74
N ARG A 128 6.22 6.73 -1.86
CA ARG A 128 6.10 6.45 -0.43
C ARG A 128 4.99 7.28 0.23
N LEU A 129 4.91 8.57 -0.07
CA LEU A 129 3.86 9.45 0.46
C LEU A 129 2.46 8.99 0.02
N LEU A 130 2.32 8.52 -1.23
CA LEU A 130 1.06 8.03 -1.74
C LEU A 130 0.67 6.69 -1.10
N GLU A 131 1.61 5.78 -0.89
CA GLU A 131 1.36 4.50 -0.21
C GLU A 131 0.97 4.70 1.25
N ASP A 132 1.65 5.59 1.98
CA ASP A 132 1.25 6.00 3.33
C ASP A 132 -0.17 6.59 3.34
N ALA A 133 -0.49 7.45 2.37
CA ALA A 133 -1.83 8.03 2.27
C ALA A 133 -2.91 6.98 1.95
N ILE A 134 -2.60 5.94 1.18
CA ILE A 134 -3.52 4.81 0.92
C ILE A 134 -3.79 4.02 2.20
N ILE A 135 -2.83 3.92 3.10
CA ILE A 135 -2.99 3.21 4.38
C ILE A 135 -3.64 4.11 5.42
N HIS A 136 -3.06 5.29 5.68
CA HIS A 136 -3.38 6.14 6.83
C HIS A 136 -4.10 7.46 6.51
N GLY A 137 -4.32 7.78 5.23
CA GLY A 137 -4.94 9.04 4.84
C GLY A 137 -6.27 9.30 5.55
N ASP A 138 -6.52 10.56 5.90
CA ASP A 138 -7.76 10.99 6.56
C ASP A 138 -8.84 11.49 5.60
N GLY A 139 -8.51 11.62 4.29
CA GLY A 139 -9.43 12.15 3.29
C GLY A 139 -9.52 13.68 3.26
N GLU A 140 -8.71 14.40 4.06
CA GLU A 140 -8.61 15.85 4.02
C GLU A 140 -7.37 16.27 3.22
N LYS A 141 -7.55 16.78 2.00
CA LYS A 141 -6.46 17.16 1.06
C LYS A 141 -5.47 16.06 0.73
N LYS A 142 -5.82 14.83 0.99
CA LYS A 142 -5.10 13.60 0.67
C LYS A 142 -6.09 12.44 0.52
N PRO A 143 -5.72 11.32 -0.12
CA PRO A 143 -6.61 10.17 -0.25
C PRO A 143 -7.14 9.67 1.10
N LEU A 144 -8.35 9.13 1.13
CA LEU A 144 -8.88 8.44 2.31
C LEU A 144 -8.23 7.06 2.42
N GLY A 145 -7.50 6.83 3.50
CA GLY A 145 -6.78 5.59 3.74
C GLY A 145 -7.67 4.45 4.21
N ILE A 146 -7.17 3.23 4.03
CA ILE A 146 -7.87 1.99 4.40
C ILE A 146 -8.18 1.97 5.90
N MET A 147 -7.24 2.44 6.74
CA MET A 147 -7.38 2.44 8.21
C MET A 147 -8.42 3.45 8.73
N ASN A 148 -8.81 4.43 7.90
CA ASN A 148 -9.81 5.45 8.22
C ASN A 148 -11.10 5.27 7.42
N SER A 149 -11.18 4.22 6.60
CA SER A 149 -12.37 3.90 5.82
C SER A 149 -13.53 3.46 6.71
N GLY A 150 -14.76 3.86 6.33
CA GLY A 150 -15.98 3.36 6.95
C GLY A 150 -16.22 1.85 6.74
N ALA A 151 -15.50 1.22 5.81
CA ALA A 151 -15.55 -0.22 5.57
C ALA A 151 -14.58 -1.02 6.48
N LEU A 152 -13.79 -0.35 7.33
CA LEU A 152 -12.85 -1.01 8.22
C LEU A 152 -13.55 -1.84 9.28
N VAL A 153 -13.29 -3.14 9.29
CA VAL A 153 -13.73 -4.06 10.35
C VAL A 153 -12.55 -4.33 11.28
N GLN A 154 -12.68 -3.94 12.55
CA GLN A 154 -11.64 -4.16 13.55
C GLN A 154 -11.87 -5.49 14.27
N VAL A 155 -10.81 -6.29 14.38
CA VAL A 155 -10.77 -7.49 15.19
C VAL A 155 -9.97 -7.19 16.45
N ALA A 156 -10.62 -7.30 17.60
CA ALA A 156 -9.94 -7.11 18.88
C ALA A 156 -8.98 -8.28 19.15
N LYS A 157 -7.98 -8.03 19.99
CA LYS A 157 -7.12 -9.10 20.53
C LYS A 157 -7.96 -10.17 21.24
N ALA A 158 -7.50 -11.42 21.20
CA ALA A 158 -8.13 -12.53 21.91
C ALA A 158 -8.09 -12.30 23.45
N ALA A 159 -8.99 -12.98 24.17
CA ALA A 159 -8.94 -12.99 25.62
C ALA A 159 -7.57 -13.57 26.07
N ASP A 160 -6.99 -12.99 27.12
CA ASP A 160 -5.71 -13.38 27.71
C ASP A 160 -4.48 -13.28 26.77
N GLN A 161 -4.64 -12.66 25.60
CA GLN A 161 -3.53 -12.41 24.68
C GLN A 161 -2.57 -11.35 25.25
N GLY A 162 -1.27 -11.68 25.31
CA GLY A 162 -0.22 -10.75 25.71
C GLY A 162 -0.15 -9.51 24.79
N ALA A 163 0.37 -8.41 25.32
CA ALA A 163 0.62 -7.23 24.49
C ALA A 163 1.73 -7.50 23.45
N GLY A 164 1.57 -6.97 22.25
CA GLY A 164 2.57 -7.15 21.19
C GLY A 164 2.70 -8.59 20.69
N THR A 165 1.63 -9.36 20.69
CA THR A 165 1.60 -10.72 20.13
C THR A 165 0.48 -10.86 19.11
N ILE A 166 0.65 -11.74 18.14
CA ILE A 166 -0.39 -12.17 17.19
C ILE A 166 -0.64 -13.64 17.44
N VAL A 167 -1.90 -14.02 17.61
CA VAL A 167 -2.32 -15.40 17.80
C VAL A 167 -3.23 -15.85 16.66
N THR A 168 -3.36 -17.16 16.51
CA THR A 168 -4.14 -17.79 15.43
C THR A 168 -5.59 -17.31 15.40
N GLU A 169 -6.19 -17.09 16.56
CA GLU A 169 -7.57 -16.60 16.68
C GLU A 169 -7.75 -15.21 16.06
N ASN A 170 -6.73 -14.35 16.11
CA ASN A 170 -6.80 -13.03 15.45
C ASN A 170 -6.88 -13.22 13.94
N ILE A 171 -6.03 -14.04 13.37
CA ILE A 171 -5.96 -14.31 11.92
C ILE A 171 -7.26 -14.95 11.42
N LEU A 172 -7.75 -15.97 12.14
CA LEU A 172 -9.01 -16.62 11.82
C LEU A 172 -10.21 -15.68 11.97
N GLY A 173 -10.20 -14.83 13.01
CA GLY A 173 -11.23 -13.82 13.24
C GLY A 173 -11.27 -12.77 12.12
N MET A 174 -10.12 -12.32 11.62
CA MET A 174 -10.03 -11.42 10.47
C MET A 174 -10.52 -12.11 9.19
N TRP A 175 -10.10 -13.35 8.98
CA TRP A 175 -10.55 -14.14 7.84
C TRP A 175 -12.06 -14.36 7.83
N GLN A 176 -12.65 -14.74 8.96
CA GLN A 176 -14.09 -14.98 9.09
C GLN A 176 -14.93 -13.73 8.81
N ARG A 177 -14.43 -12.56 9.19
CA ARG A 177 -15.12 -11.29 8.99
C ARG A 177 -14.87 -10.67 7.63
N SER A 178 -14.00 -11.26 6.82
CA SER A 178 -13.71 -10.78 5.48
C SER A 178 -14.89 -11.03 4.55
N HIS A 179 -15.33 -9.99 3.87
CA HIS A 179 -16.41 -10.08 2.88
C HIS A 179 -15.97 -10.80 1.59
N PHE A 180 -14.68 -10.75 1.27
CA PHE A 180 -14.12 -11.22 0.00
C PHE A 180 -13.32 -12.52 0.12
N GLN A 181 -13.73 -13.46 0.97
CA GLN A 181 -12.99 -14.71 1.25
C GLN A 181 -12.59 -15.49 -0.01
N ASN A 182 -13.38 -15.41 -1.07
CA ASN A 182 -13.13 -16.08 -2.34
C ASN A 182 -12.29 -15.25 -3.33
N SER A 183 -11.97 -14.00 -3.02
CA SER A 183 -11.17 -13.16 -3.90
C SER A 183 -9.72 -13.63 -3.93
N SER A 184 -9.22 -13.95 -5.13
CA SER A 184 -7.79 -14.25 -5.33
C SER A 184 -6.89 -13.02 -5.14
N LYS A 185 -7.47 -11.83 -5.11
CA LYS A 185 -6.77 -10.54 -5.00
C LYS A 185 -6.54 -10.08 -3.56
N MET A 186 -7.11 -10.80 -2.58
CA MET A 186 -6.86 -10.51 -1.17
C MET A 186 -5.40 -10.73 -0.80
N ILE A 187 -4.89 -9.84 0.02
CA ILE A 187 -3.53 -9.85 0.54
C ILE A 187 -3.53 -9.52 2.04
N TRP A 188 -2.51 -9.99 2.72
CA TRP A 188 -2.17 -9.53 4.05
C TRP A 188 -1.16 -8.39 3.94
N LEU A 189 -1.45 -7.26 4.55
CA LEU A 189 -0.49 -6.18 4.79
C LEU A 189 -0.05 -6.26 6.23
N ALA A 190 1.25 -6.21 6.48
CA ALA A 190 1.79 -6.37 7.82
C ALA A 190 3.06 -5.53 8.01
N HIS A 191 3.30 -5.06 9.23
CA HIS A 191 4.58 -4.45 9.57
C HIS A 191 5.67 -5.52 9.63
N PRO A 192 6.92 -5.27 9.22
CA PRO A 192 8.01 -6.25 9.28
C PRO A 192 8.21 -6.89 10.66
N ASP A 193 7.99 -6.15 11.75
CA ASP A 193 8.10 -6.68 13.12
C ASP A 193 7.12 -7.83 13.42
N THR A 194 6.06 -7.97 12.62
CA THR A 194 5.06 -9.03 12.80
C THR A 194 5.53 -10.39 12.27
N GLU A 195 6.56 -10.41 11.42
CA GLU A 195 7.02 -11.61 10.73
C GLU A 195 7.33 -12.76 11.69
N MET A 196 8.08 -12.47 12.76
CA MET A 196 8.44 -13.50 13.75
C MET A 196 7.20 -14.07 14.45
N GLN A 197 6.16 -13.27 14.66
CA GLN A 197 4.91 -13.74 15.28
C GLN A 197 4.13 -14.62 14.30
N LEU A 198 4.05 -14.21 13.03
CA LEU A 198 3.38 -14.99 11.99
C LEU A 198 4.04 -16.36 11.77
N GLN A 199 5.38 -16.42 11.84
CA GLN A 199 6.14 -17.68 11.72
C GLN A 199 5.88 -18.67 12.88
N LYS A 200 5.48 -18.17 14.03
CA LYS A 200 5.17 -18.99 15.22
C LYS A 200 3.73 -19.46 15.30
N LEU A 201 2.88 -19.03 14.35
CA LEU A 201 1.46 -19.41 14.36
C LEU A 201 1.29 -20.91 14.12
N THR A 202 0.61 -21.57 15.04
CA THR A 202 0.27 -23.00 14.95
C THR A 202 -1.23 -23.19 15.11
N PHE A 203 -1.77 -24.21 14.48
CA PHE A 203 -3.13 -24.68 14.66
C PHE A 203 -3.09 -26.20 14.93
N ASN A 204 -3.53 -26.63 16.11
CA ASN A 204 -3.42 -28.01 16.55
C ASN A 204 -1.98 -28.56 16.42
N ASP A 205 -0.99 -27.79 16.86
CA ASP A 205 0.45 -28.10 16.78
C ASP A 205 1.02 -28.18 15.34
N GLU A 206 0.22 -27.89 14.31
CA GLU A 206 0.70 -27.75 12.94
C GLU A 206 0.95 -26.28 12.60
N ALA A 207 2.06 -25.97 11.94
CA ALA A 207 2.39 -24.62 11.51
C ALA A 207 1.39 -24.15 10.43
N ILE A 208 0.67 -23.04 10.69
CA ILE A 208 -0.24 -22.44 9.72
C ILE A 208 0.54 -21.71 8.61
N TRP A 209 1.72 -21.26 8.97
CA TRP A 209 2.63 -20.58 8.10
C TRP A 209 3.70 -21.56 7.64
N MET A 210 3.69 -21.93 6.37
CA MET A 210 4.78 -22.67 5.76
C MET A 210 5.32 -21.88 4.56
N PRO A 211 6.64 -21.62 4.49
CA PRO A 211 7.24 -21.22 3.23
C PRO A 211 7.06 -22.38 2.23
N GLU A 212 6.52 -22.07 1.06
CA GLU A 212 6.33 -23.06 -0.01
C GLU A 212 7.70 -23.64 -0.41
N GLY A 213 7.99 -24.91 0.01
CA GLY A 213 9.28 -25.58 -0.23
C GLY A 213 10.27 -25.58 0.93
N GLY A 214 9.89 -25.21 2.15
CA GLY A 214 10.75 -25.20 3.35
C GLY A 214 11.66 -23.96 3.44
N LEU A 215 12.62 -23.97 4.33
CA LEU A 215 13.56 -22.87 4.60
C LEU A 215 14.43 -22.44 3.39
N SER A 216 14.44 -23.21 2.31
CA SER A 216 15.23 -22.92 1.10
C SER A 216 14.42 -22.34 -0.05
N ALA A 217 13.11 -22.15 0.11
CA ALA A 217 12.25 -21.63 -0.94
C ALA A 217 11.97 -20.14 -0.79
N SER A 218 11.62 -19.53 -1.92
CA SER A 218 11.36 -18.13 -2.18
C SER A 218 10.57 -17.39 -1.09
N PRO A 219 10.81 -16.07 -0.90
CA PRO A 219 10.30 -15.24 0.20
C PRO A 219 8.79 -14.93 0.16
N TYR A 220 8.03 -15.60 -0.70
CA TYR A 220 6.58 -15.38 -0.75
C TYR A 220 5.87 -16.12 0.36
N GLN A 221 5.74 -15.42 1.46
CA GLN A 221 5.03 -15.87 2.63
C GLN A 221 3.53 -15.85 2.37
N ARG A 222 2.84 -16.93 2.75
CA ARG A 222 1.39 -17.03 2.61
C ARG A 222 0.74 -17.40 3.92
N VAL A 223 -0.28 -16.67 4.31
CA VAL A 223 -1.15 -16.99 5.44
C VAL A 223 -2.54 -17.31 4.90
N LEU A 224 -3.08 -18.48 5.23
CA LEU A 224 -4.35 -18.98 4.70
C LEU A 224 -4.42 -18.92 3.15
N GLY A 225 -3.31 -19.23 2.47
CA GLY A 225 -3.23 -19.22 1.01
C GLY A 225 -3.15 -17.83 0.36
N ARG A 226 -3.08 -16.75 1.15
CA ARG A 226 -2.95 -15.37 0.65
C ARG A 226 -1.55 -14.83 0.92
N PRO A 227 -0.96 -14.06 -0.04
CA PRO A 227 0.37 -13.51 0.13
C PRO A 227 0.40 -12.47 1.26
N VAL A 228 1.51 -12.44 1.99
CA VAL A 228 1.81 -11.41 2.98
C VAL A 228 2.77 -10.41 2.35
N ILE A 229 2.43 -9.14 2.43
CA ILE A 229 3.28 -8.02 1.99
C ILE A 229 3.66 -7.24 3.22
N TYR A 230 4.97 -7.11 3.45
CA TYR A 230 5.49 -6.28 4.52
C TYR A 230 5.70 -4.86 4.04
N ASP A 231 5.18 -3.89 4.79
CA ASP A 231 5.31 -2.47 4.51
C ASP A 231 5.63 -1.72 5.80
N ASP A 232 6.67 -0.89 5.76
CA ASP A 232 7.10 -0.06 6.89
C ASP A 232 6.10 1.05 7.24
N ASN A 233 5.16 1.34 6.34
CA ASN A 233 4.08 2.31 6.62
C ASN A 233 2.97 1.71 7.49
N MET A 234 2.94 0.38 7.71
CA MET A 234 2.01 -0.24 8.65
C MET A 234 2.41 0.09 10.09
N ALA A 235 1.45 0.03 11.00
CA ALA A 235 1.75 0.27 12.41
C ALA A 235 2.63 -0.82 13.01
N ALA A 236 3.51 -0.45 13.94
CA ALA A 236 4.36 -1.41 14.64
C ALA A 236 3.54 -2.44 15.43
N LEU A 237 4.11 -3.62 15.65
CA LEU A 237 3.49 -4.73 16.35
C LEU A 237 2.85 -4.30 17.69
N GLY A 238 1.59 -4.64 17.87
CA GLY A 238 0.79 -4.33 19.05
C GLY A 238 0.03 -3.01 18.99
N ALA A 239 0.19 -2.23 17.92
CA ALA A 239 -0.64 -1.06 17.64
C ALA A 239 -1.77 -1.41 16.65
N LYS A 240 -2.82 -0.59 16.62
CA LYS A 240 -3.91 -0.77 15.65
C LYS A 240 -3.36 -0.62 14.23
N GLY A 241 -3.53 -1.66 13.40
CA GLY A 241 -3.07 -1.65 12.02
C GLY A 241 -1.68 -2.26 11.83
N ASP A 242 -1.21 -3.07 12.78
CA ASP A 242 0.01 -3.87 12.68
C ASP A 242 -0.13 -4.98 11.62
N ILE A 243 -1.33 -5.51 11.43
CA ILE A 243 -1.70 -6.43 10.37
C ILE A 243 -3.09 -6.12 9.84
N ALA A 244 -3.28 -6.22 8.53
CA ALA A 244 -4.57 -6.01 7.87
C ALA A 244 -4.78 -7.02 6.74
N LEU A 245 -6.02 -7.49 6.58
CA LEU A 245 -6.45 -8.31 5.45
C LEU A 245 -7.26 -7.41 4.50
N VAL A 246 -6.77 -7.20 3.30
CA VAL A 246 -7.34 -6.23 2.37
C VAL A 246 -7.44 -6.77 0.94
N ASP A 247 -8.40 -6.27 0.19
CA ASP A 247 -8.46 -6.39 -1.28
C ASP A 247 -8.25 -5.00 -1.89
N LEU A 248 -7.02 -4.71 -2.29
CA LEU A 248 -6.65 -3.41 -2.85
C LEU A 248 -7.30 -3.12 -4.20
N SER A 249 -7.82 -4.13 -4.89
CA SER A 249 -8.55 -3.92 -6.14
C SER A 249 -9.91 -3.24 -5.93
N GLN A 250 -10.40 -3.19 -4.68
CA GLN A 250 -11.60 -2.44 -4.31
C GLN A 250 -11.31 -0.98 -3.95
N TYR A 251 -10.02 -0.62 -3.84
CA TYR A 251 -9.60 0.74 -3.62
C TYR A 251 -9.41 1.45 -4.96
N LEU A 252 -10.20 2.49 -5.21
CA LEU A 252 -10.15 3.27 -6.43
C LEU A 252 -9.33 4.56 -6.24
N LEU A 253 -8.22 4.66 -6.94
CA LEU A 253 -7.36 5.84 -6.95
C LEU A 253 -7.58 6.67 -8.21
N LEU A 254 -7.90 7.96 -8.05
CA LEU A 254 -8.03 8.88 -9.15
C LEU A 254 -6.68 9.50 -9.50
N LYS A 255 -6.29 9.44 -10.79
CA LYS A 255 -5.07 10.06 -11.31
C LYS A 255 -5.41 11.08 -12.39
N LYS A 256 -4.64 12.16 -12.49
CA LYS A 256 -4.60 13.04 -13.66
C LYS A 256 -3.48 12.56 -14.58
N GLY A 257 -3.70 12.54 -15.91
CA GLY A 257 -2.69 12.12 -16.88
C GLY A 257 -1.34 12.82 -16.69
N SER A 258 -0.29 12.36 -17.37
CA SER A 258 1.15 12.61 -17.11
C SER A 258 1.48 13.87 -16.31
N ALA A 259 2.29 13.70 -15.23
CA ALA A 259 2.84 14.79 -14.45
C ALA A 259 3.52 15.82 -15.38
N LYS A 260 3.10 17.10 -15.31
CA LYS A 260 3.91 18.18 -15.89
C LYS A 260 5.19 18.27 -15.07
N GLN A 261 6.31 18.01 -15.69
CA GLN A 261 7.62 18.47 -15.22
C GLN A 261 7.74 19.93 -15.73
N ASP A 262 7.72 20.87 -14.80
CA ASP A 262 8.09 22.27 -15.05
C ASP A 262 9.54 22.47 -14.64
#